data_f2ce26c9da2c2c956236056b3bf07219
#
_entry.id   f2ce26c9da2c2c956236056b3bf07219
#
_cell.length_a   1.000
_cell.length_b   1.000
_cell.length_c   1.000
_cell.angle_alpha   90.00
_cell.angle_beta   90.00
_cell.angle_gamma   90.00
#
_symmetry.space_group_name_H-M   'P 1'
#
loop_
_entity.id
_entity.type
_entity.pdbx_description
1 polymer ?
#
loop_
_entity_poly.entity_id
_entity_poly.type
_entity_poly.pdbx_seq_one_letter_code
_entity_poly.pdbx_strand_id
1 'polypeptide(L)'
;MANIKDVDAKKFVSKNIVTRFGVPHTFISDNGLQFDRKSFKRYCCDLGITNRYFTPAYPQVNRQAEAVNKVIVNELKKRLDDVKGRWVEDLSHVLWTYRTTARKLIGATPFSMTYGAKAVILLEIGFLILKTTSFNPSSNNELLEKSLDFVEEKKESAKVQLAYYQHKLKQGYDANVKLRPLVPSDLVLRKVLGTTKNLAWGKHGLNWEGPYRITSVASIGAYFLEDLDEHVIPRPWNVNNLKMYYY
;
A
#
# COMPACT_ATOMS: atom_id res chain seq x y z
N MET A 1 -9.80 19.44 -9.70
CA MET A 1 -9.58 17.99 -9.41
C MET A 1 -10.92 17.29 -9.50
N ALA A 2 -11.01 16.20 -10.25
CA ALA A 2 -12.23 15.39 -10.28
C ALA A 2 -12.47 14.77 -8.90
N ASN A 3 -13.67 14.95 -8.37
CA ASN A 3 -14.04 14.43 -7.07
C ASN A 3 -14.44 12.96 -7.26
N ILE A 4 -13.60 12.02 -6.83
CA ILE A 4 -13.86 10.58 -6.94
C ILE A 4 -14.99 10.20 -5.98
N LYS A 5 -16.08 9.68 -6.54
CA LYS A 5 -17.25 9.23 -5.80
C LYS A 5 -17.16 7.73 -5.45
N ASP A 6 -17.98 7.28 -4.51
CA ASP A 6 -18.12 5.87 -4.13
C ASP A 6 -18.50 4.94 -5.30
N VAL A 7 -19.31 5.45 -6.23
CA VAL A 7 -19.68 4.73 -7.47
C VAL A 7 -18.44 4.47 -8.36
N ASP A 8 -17.51 5.44 -8.42
CA ASP A 8 -16.29 5.31 -9.22
C ASP A 8 -15.33 4.30 -8.58
N ALA A 9 -15.22 4.33 -7.25
CA ALA A 9 -14.46 3.35 -6.49
C ALA A 9 -15.01 1.93 -6.69
N LYS A 10 -16.32 1.75 -6.62
CA LYS A 10 -17.00 0.47 -6.89
C LYS A 10 -16.73 -0.02 -8.31
N LYS A 11 -16.89 0.83 -9.33
CA LYS A 11 -16.61 0.48 -10.73
C LYS A 11 -15.14 0.09 -10.92
N PHE A 12 -14.23 0.83 -10.31
CA PHE A 12 -12.80 0.55 -10.39
C PHE A 12 -12.47 -0.82 -9.78
N VAL A 13 -12.92 -1.10 -8.57
CA VAL A 13 -12.67 -2.39 -7.89
C VAL A 13 -13.28 -3.53 -8.67
N SER A 14 -14.53 -3.42 -9.12
CA SER A 14 -15.18 -4.44 -9.93
C SER A 14 -14.41 -4.73 -11.21
N LYS A 15 -14.12 -3.70 -12.02
CA LYS A 15 -13.51 -3.84 -13.36
C LYS A 15 -12.02 -4.19 -13.31
N ASN A 16 -11.26 -3.66 -12.35
CA ASN A 16 -9.80 -3.77 -12.38
C ASN A 16 -9.23 -4.76 -11.36
N ILE A 17 -10.03 -5.18 -10.39
CA ILE A 17 -9.60 -6.13 -9.36
C ILE A 17 -10.41 -7.42 -9.49
N VAL A 18 -11.71 -7.35 -9.23
CA VAL A 18 -12.56 -8.55 -9.15
C VAL A 18 -12.59 -9.34 -10.47
N THR A 19 -12.79 -8.66 -11.61
CA THR A 19 -12.82 -9.33 -12.93
C THR A 19 -11.48 -9.84 -13.42
N ARG A 20 -10.36 -9.37 -12.84
CA ARG A 20 -9.01 -9.76 -13.27
C ARG A 20 -8.33 -10.76 -12.36
N PHE A 21 -8.58 -10.67 -11.06
CA PHE A 21 -7.86 -11.43 -10.03
C PHE A 21 -8.78 -12.25 -9.13
N GLY A 22 -10.09 -12.18 -9.36
CA GLY A 22 -11.09 -12.78 -8.48
C GLY A 22 -11.45 -11.89 -7.30
N VAL A 23 -12.37 -12.38 -6.45
CA VAL A 23 -12.87 -11.67 -5.27
C VAL A 23 -11.80 -11.72 -4.16
N PRO A 24 -11.24 -10.57 -3.70
CA PRO A 24 -10.25 -10.58 -2.63
C PRO A 24 -10.92 -10.87 -1.28
N HIS A 25 -10.25 -11.61 -0.42
CA HIS A 25 -10.73 -11.85 0.95
C HIS A 25 -10.82 -10.55 1.76
N THR A 26 -9.81 -9.68 1.61
CA THR A 26 -9.73 -8.42 2.36
C THR A 26 -9.34 -7.28 1.42
N PHE A 27 -10.05 -6.18 1.51
CA PHE A 27 -9.72 -4.92 0.86
C PHE A 27 -9.22 -3.93 1.90
N ILE A 28 -8.02 -3.40 1.70
CA ILE A 28 -7.41 -2.46 2.62
C ILE A 28 -7.25 -1.12 1.91
N SER A 29 -7.87 -0.08 2.43
CA SER A 29 -7.83 1.27 1.85
C SER A 29 -7.47 2.34 2.88
N ASP A 30 -7.20 3.54 2.40
CA ASP A 30 -7.16 4.71 3.26
C ASP A 30 -8.56 5.08 3.76
N ASN A 31 -8.64 6.09 4.65
CA ASN A 31 -9.91 6.61 5.15
C ASN A 31 -10.62 7.54 4.15
N GLY A 32 -10.37 7.39 2.86
CA GLY A 32 -11.04 8.18 1.85
C GLY A 32 -12.55 7.99 1.89
N LEU A 33 -13.30 9.10 1.87
CA LEU A 33 -14.78 9.09 1.95
C LEU A 33 -15.43 8.18 0.91
N GLN A 34 -14.81 8.00 -0.27
CA GLN A 34 -15.29 7.12 -1.33
C GLN A 34 -15.34 5.64 -0.93
N PHE A 35 -14.48 5.21 0.03
CA PHE A 35 -14.43 3.84 0.55
C PHE A 35 -15.27 3.66 1.82
N ASP A 36 -15.57 4.75 2.53
CA ASP A 36 -16.32 4.72 3.79
C ASP A 36 -17.83 4.82 3.61
N ARG A 37 -18.31 5.23 2.44
CA ARG A 37 -19.74 5.38 2.17
C ARG A 37 -20.49 4.05 2.15
N LYS A 38 -21.77 4.10 2.54
CA LYS A 38 -22.66 2.93 2.65
C LYS A 38 -22.72 2.09 1.37
N SER A 39 -22.69 2.73 0.19
CA SER A 39 -22.76 2.04 -1.11
C SER A 39 -21.52 1.15 -1.37
N PHE A 40 -20.32 1.63 -1.04
CA PHE A 40 -19.10 0.83 -1.20
C PHE A 40 -19.02 -0.28 -0.15
N LYS A 41 -19.38 0.01 1.10
CA LYS A 41 -19.43 -1.00 2.18
C LYS A 41 -20.39 -2.13 1.84
N ARG A 42 -21.58 -1.79 1.33
CA ARG A 42 -22.58 -2.77 0.90
C ARG A 42 -22.03 -3.65 -0.23
N TYR A 43 -21.39 -3.06 -1.24
CA TYR A 43 -20.76 -3.80 -2.32
C TYR A 43 -19.70 -4.80 -1.82
N CYS A 44 -18.86 -4.40 -0.87
CA CYS A 44 -17.89 -5.31 -0.26
C CYS A 44 -18.61 -6.44 0.50
N CYS A 45 -19.64 -6.11 1.27
CA CYS A 45 -20.44 -7.08 2.02
C CYS A 45 -21.11 -8.11 1.09
N ASP A 46 -21.73 -7.66 0.00
CA ASP A 46 -22.41 -8.51 -0.99
C ASP A 46 -21.46 -9.52 -1.66
N LEU A 47 -20.17 -9.18 -1.76
CA LEU A 47 -19.11 -10.05 -2.30
C LEU A 47 -18.33 -10.82 -1.23
N GLY A 48 -18.67 -10.69 0.05
CA GLY A 48 -17.91 -11.31 1.15
C GLY A 48 -16.54 -10.71 1.39
N ILE A 49 -16.30 -9.47 0.93
CA ILE A 49 -15.01 -8.79 1.08
C ILE A 49 -14.95 -8.09 2.44
N THR A 50 -13.96 -8.43 3.27
CA THR A 50 -13.67 -7.71 4.50
C THR A 50 -13.00 -6.37 4.18
N ASN A 51 -13.66 -5.25 4.50
CA ASN A 51 -13.09 -3.92 4.29
C ASN A 51 -12.37 -3.44 5.55
N ARG A 52 -11.08 -3.09 5.41
CA ARG A 52 -10.22 -2.55 6.47
C ARG A 52 -9.65 -1.19 6.07
N TYR A 53 -9.52 -0.30 7.04
CA TYR A 53 -9.01 1.05 6.82
C TYR A 53 -7.68 1.27 7.52
N PHE A 54 -6.78 2.01 6.86
CA PHE A 54 -5.61 2.55 7.53
C PHE A 54 -5.96 3.75 8.39
N THR A 55 -5.20 3.92 9.43
CA THR A 55 -5.24 5.16 10.19
C THR A 55 -4.07 6.07 9.77
N PRO A 56 -4.29 7.38 9.57
CA PRO A 56 -3.20 8.33 9.31
C PRO A 56 -2.13 8.31 10.42
N ALA A 57 -2.53 7.93 11.62
CA ALA A 57 -1.65 7.81 12.77
C ALA A 57 -0.75 6.56 12.76
N TYR A 58 -1.06 5.55 11.92
CA TYR A 58 -0.29 4.31 11.80
C TYR A 58 0.05 3.97 10.34
N PRO A 59 0.92 4.76 9.70
CA PRO A 59 1.20 4.67 8.25
C PRO A 59 1.97 3.42 7.84
N GLN A 60 2.44 2.59 8.78
CA GLN A 60 3.31 1.45 8.50
C GLN A 60 2.63 0.39 7.63
N VAL A 61 1.31 0.27 7.72
CA VAL A 61 0.52 -0.74 6.98
C VAL A 61 0.41 -0.40 5.49
N ASN A 62 0.51 0.89 5.13
CA ASN A 62 0.40 1.35 3.73
C ASN A 62 1.74 1.56 3.02
N ARG A 63 2.87 1.34 3.71
CA ARG A 63 4.23 1.63 3.18
C ARG A 63 4.50 1.00 1.82
N GLN A 64 4.01 -0.21 1.59
CA GLN A 64 4.27 -0.93 0.34
C GLN A 64 3.53 -0.27 -0.84
N ALA A 65 2.26 0.07 -0.68
CA ALA A 65 1.48 0.78 -1.70
C ALA A 65 2.04 2.19 -1.94
N GLU A 66 2.40 2.91 -0.89
CA GLU A 66 3.03 4.24 -0.99
C GLU A 66 4.39 4.18 -1.69
N ALA A 67 5.22 3.19 -1.40
CA ALA A 67 6.51 3.00 -2.06
C ALA A 67 6.34 2.73 -3.56
N VAL A 68 5.38 1.87 -3.93
CA VAL A 68 5.04 1.60 -5.33
C VAL A 68 4.53 2.86 -6.02
N ASN A 69 3.61 3.59 -5.39
CA ASN A 69 3.07 4.83 -5.93
C ASN A 69 4.16 5.89 -6.13
N LYS A 70 5.12 6.02 -5.20
CA LYS A 70 6.26 6.92 -5.37
C LYS A 70 7.12 6.56 -6.58
N VAL A 71 7.37 5.27 -6.83
CA VAL A 71 8.12 4.81 -8.00
C VAL A 71 7.38 5.20 -9.28
N ILE A 72 6.07 4.90 -9.36
CA ILE A 72 5.24 5.22 -10.54
C ILE A 72 5.19 6.72 -10.78
N VAL A 73 4.93 7.52 -9.73
CA VAL A 73 4.85 9.00 -9.84
C VAL A 73 6.19 9.61 -10.24
N ASN A 74 7.31 9.12 -9.70
CA ASN A 74 8.64 9.61 -10.07
C ASN A 74 8.97 9.29 -11.53
N GLU A 75 8.57 8.12 -12.03
CA GLU A 75 8.78 7.76 -13.42
C GLU A 75 7.90 8.58 -14.37
N LEU A 76 6.65 8.85 -13.97
CA LEU A 76 5.77 9.79 -14.67
C LEU A 76 6.37 11.20 -14.72
N LYS A 77 6.89 11.71 -13.60
CA LYS A 77 7.50 13.04 -13.54
C LYS A 77 8.67 13.17 -14.51
N LYS A 78 9.57 12.20 -14.58
CA LYS A 78 10.69 12.21 -15.52
C LYS A 78 10.23 12.32 -16.98
N ARG A 79 9.14 11.65 -17.34
CA ARG A 79 8.57 11.73 -18.69
C ARG A 79 7.83 13.02 -18.96
N LEU A 80 7.24 13.63 -17.93
CA LEU A 80 6.50 14.89 -18.04
C LEU A 80 7.41 16.10 -18.22
N ASP A 81 8.67 16.05 -17.80
CA ASP A 81 9.65 17.09 -18.06
C ASP A 81 9.91 17.23 -19.57
N ASP A 82 9.76 16.13 -20.33
CA ASP A 82 9.95 16.11 -21.79
C ASP A 82 8.66 16.43 -22.58
N VAL A 83 7.46 16.17 -22.03
CA VAL A 83 6.19 16.28 -22.76
C VAL A 83 5.07 16.88 -21.89
N LYS A 84 4.90 18.20 -21.98
CA LYS A 84 3.83 18.91 -21.27
C LYS A 84 2.43 18.38 -21.64
N GLY A 85 1.74 17.76 -20.69
CA GLY A 85 0.28 17.60 -20.73
C GLY A 85 -0.29 16.19 -21.00
N ARG A 86 0.48 15.18 -21.40
CA ARG A 86 -0.04 13.83 -21.77
C ARG A 86 0.13 12.75 -20.69
N TRP A 87 0.18 13.11 -19.44
CA TRP A 87 0.42 12.15 -18.34
C TRP A 87 -0.58 10.96 -18.31
N VAL A 88 -1.80 11.15 -18.81
CA VAL A 88 -2.83 10.10 -18.83
C VAL A 88 -2.46 9.00 -19.83
N GLU A 89 -1.90 9.38 -20.98
CA GLU A 89 -1.43 8.46 -22.03
C GLU A 89 -0.18 7.71 -21.55
N ASP A 90 0.75 8.44 -20.93
CA ASP A 90 2.01 7.86 -20.42
C ASP A 90 1.82 6.97 -19.20
N LEU A 91 0.76 7.14 -18.43
CA LEU A 91 0.47 6.32 -17.25
C LEU A 91 0.40 4.82 -17.60
N SER A 92 -0.23 4.47 -18.71
CA SER A 92 -0.34 3.07 -19.15
C SER A 92 1.03 2.46 -19.46
N HIS A 93 1.92 3.22 -20.10
CA HIS A 93 3.30 2.81 -20.40
C HIS A 93 4.15 2.67 -19.13
N VAL A 94 4.04 3.59 -18.19
CA VAL A 94 4.75 3.52 -16.90
C VAL A 94 4.28 2.32 -16.10
N LEU A 95 2.98 2.07 -16.03
CA LEU A 95 2.42 0.90 -15.35
C LEU A 95 2.86 -0.39 -16.02
N TRP A 96 2.92 -0.45 -17.36
CA TRP A 96 3.41 -1.61 -18.09
C TRP A 96 4.88 -1.86 -17.80
N THR A 97 5.73 -0.84 -17.92
CA THR A 97 7.16 -0.91 -17.57
C THR A 97 7.35 -1.39 -16.13
N TYR A 98 6.57 -0.84 -15.18
CA TYR A 98 6.62 -1.28 -13.78
C TYR A 98 6.30 -2.77 -13.62
N ARG A 99 5.27 -3.27 -14.31
CA ARG A 99 4.82 -4.66 -14.22
C ARG A 99 5.79 -5.65 -14.85
N THR A 100 6.46 -5.24 -15.91
CA THR A 100 7.36 -6.12 -16.71
C THR A 100 8.84 -5.98 -16.37
N THR A 101 9.21 -5.05 -15.49
CA THR A 101 10.60 -4.92 -15.02
C THR A 101 10.85 -5.83 -13.82
N ALA A 102 11.91 -6.65 -13.90
CA ALA A 102 12.31 -7.52 -12.81
C ALA A 102 12.71 -6.73 -11.56
N ARG A 103 12.24 -7.17 -10.41
CA ARG A 103 12.59 -6.60 -9.12
C ARG A 103 13.89 -7.21 -8.63
N LYS A 104 14.91 -6.39 -8.39
CA LYS A 104 16.25 -6.85 -7.94
C LYS A 104 16.18 -7.80 -6.74
N LEU A 105 15.24 -7.58 -5.83
CA LEU A 105 15.07 -8.37 -4.62
C LEU A 105 14.51 -9.78 -4.90
N ILE A 106 13.60 -9.90 -5.87
CA ILE A 106 12.83 -11.12 -6.13
C ILE A 106 13.37 -11.86 -7.37
N GLY A 107 14.11 -11.15 -8.24
CA GLY A 107 14.57 -11.68 -9.52
C GLY A 107 13.46 -11.93 -10.54
N ALA A 108 12.23 -11.57 -10.22
CA ALA A 108 11.05 -11.78 -11.05
C ALA A 108 10.29 -10.49 -11.30
N THR A 109 9.47 -10.46 -12.35
CA THR A 109 8.59 -9.33 -12.64
C THR A 109 7.26 -9.47 -11.87
N PRO A 110 6.60 -8.36 -11.48
CA PRO A 110 5.25 -8.42 -10.93
C PRO A 110 4.26 -9.15 -11.86
N PHE A 111 4.44 -9.02 -13.16
CA PHE A 111 3.62 -9.67 -14.18
C PHE A 111 3.78 -11.20 -14.13
N SER A 112 5.02 -11.70 -14.14
CA SER A 112 5.28 -13.14 -14.05
C SER A 112 4.83 -13.75 -12.73
N MET A 113 4.93 -13.01 -11.62
CA MET A 113 4.45 -13.46 -10.32
C MET A 113 2.91 -13.56 -10.24
N THR A 114 2.20 -12.75 -11.04
CA THR A 114 0.73 -12.75 -11.07
C THR A 114 0.19 -13.82 -12.02
N TYR A 115 0.74 -13.92 -13.22
CA TYR A 115 0.22 -14.76 -14.30
C TYR A 115 0.98 -16.07 -14.49
N GLY A 116 2.14 -16.22 -13.86
CA GLY A 116 2.94 -17.43 -13.88
C GLY A 116 3.38 -17.83 -15.29
N ALA A 117 3.21 -19.09 -15.62
CA ALA A 117 3.57 -19.66 -16.93
C ALA A 117 2.78 -19.03 -18.09
N LYS A 118 1.59 -18.49 -17.82
CA LYS A 118 0.75 -17.80 -18.82
C LYS A 118 1.18 -16.34 -19.06
N ALA A 119 2.23 -15.85 -18.36
CA ALA A 119 2.75 -14.52 -18.56
C ALA A 119 3.42 -14.41 -19.93
N VAL A 120 2.78 -13.71 -20.86
CA VAL A 120 3.31 -13.37 -22.19
C VAL A 120 3.58 -11.88 -22.24
N ILE A 121 4.80 -11.48 -22.56
CA ILE A 121 5.20 -10.09 -22.72
C ILE A 121 5.14 -9.73 -24.20
N LEU A 122 4.81 -8.48 -24.54
CA LEU A 122 4.69 -8.01 -25.94
C LEU A 122 5.93 -8.31 -26.80
N LEU A 123 7.13 -8.26 -26.20
CA LEU A 123 8.37 -8.67 -26.87
C LEU A 123 8.37 -10.14 -27.28
N GLU A 124 7.70 -11.00 -26.54
CA GLU A 124 7.59 -12.43 -26.81
C GLU A 124 6.65 -12.74 -27.98
N ILE A 125 5.76 -11.81 -28.33
CA ILE A 125 4.85 -11.96 -29.48
C ILE A 125 5.57 -11.63 -30.80
N GLY A 126 6.56 -10.73 -30.77
CA GLY A 126 7.29 -10.29 -31.96
C GLY A 126 8.56 -11.07 -32.28
N PHE A 127 9.07 -11.86 -31.34
CA PHE A 127 10.29 -12.65 -31.54
C PHE A 127 10.03 -14.12 -31.23
N LEU A 128 10.62 -15.00 -32.07
CA LEU A 128 10.68 -16.43 -31.80
C LEU A 128 11.56 -16.69 -30.59
N ILE A 129 10.91 -16.87 -29.45
CA ILE A 129 11.59 -17.23 -28.20
C ILE A 129 11.59 -18.74 -28.00
N LEU A 130 12.47 -19.23 -27.13
CA LEU A 130 12.58 -20.64 -26.80
C LEU A 130 11.22 -21.30 -26.48
N LYS A 131 10.31 -20.59 -25.85
CA LYS A 131 8.94 -21.08 -25.56
C LYS A 131 8.11 -21.37 -26.80
N THR A 132 8.26 -20.57 -27.85
CA THR A 132 7.49 -20.75 -29.09
C THR A 132 8.18 -21.72 -30.07
N THR A 133 9.52 -21.76 -30.08
CA THR A 133 10.30 -22.67 -30.93
C THR A 133 10.31 -24.11 -30.42
N SER A 134 10.23 -24.31 -29.09
CA SER A 134 10.22 -25.65 -28.48
C SER A 134 8.82 -26.16 -28.15
N PHE A 135 7.76 -25.51 -28.66
CA PHE A 135 6.39 -25.94 -28.41
C PHE A 135 6.12 -27.32 -29.02
N ASN A 136 5.80 -28.28 -28.15
CA ASN A 136 5.36 -29.61 -28.53
C ASN A 136 4.00 -29.91 -27.88
N PRO A 137 2.92 -30.09 -28.66
CA PRO A 137 1.58 -30.30 -28.13
C PRO A 137 1.47 -31.51 -27.18
N SER A 138 2.20 -32.57 -27.42
CA SER A 138 2.12 -33.82 -26.65
C SER A 138 2.76 -33.71 -25.26
N SER A 139 3.77 -32.88 -25.09
CA SER A 139 4.45 -32.67 -23.79
C SER A 139 4.06 -31.36 -23.08
N ASN A 140 3.22 -30.57 -23.74
CA ASN A 140 2.86 -29.24 -23.22
C ASN A 140 2.17 -29.29 -21.86
N ASN A 141 1.29 -30.27 -21.62
CA ASN A 141 0.57 -30.37 -20.36
C ASN A 141 1.50 -30.71 -19.20
N GLU A 142 2.45 -31.64 -19.39
CA GLU A 142 3.45 -31.96 -18.36
C GLU A 142 4.37 -30.78 -18.05
N LEU A 143 4.78 -30.04 -19.11
CA LEU A 143 5.59 -28.84 -18.98
C LEU A 143 4.82 -27.70 -18.27
N LEU A 144 3.52 -27.64 -18.52
CA LEU A 144 2.66 -26.65 -17.85
C LEU A 144 2.49 -26.96 -16.36
N GLU A 145 2.27 -28.23 -15.99
CA GLU A 145 2.21 -28.66 -14.58
C GLU A 145 3.52 -28.36 -13.86
N LYS A 146 4.65 -28.78 -14.40
CA LYS A 146 5.97 -28.45 -13.85
C LYS A 146 6.20 -26.94 -13.71
N SER A 147 5.71 -26.16 -14.69
CA SER A 147 5.83 -24.70 -14.65
C SER A 147 4.94 -24.07 -13.61
N LEU A 148 3.78 -24.65 -13.28
CA LEU A 148 2.90 -24.19 -12.19
C LEU A 148 3.54 -24.46 -10.82
N ASP A 149 4.13 -25.63 -10.62
CA ASP A 149 4.88 -25.96 -9.40
C ASP A 149 6.06 -25.00 -9.19
N PHE A 150 6.80 -24.72 -10.25
CA PHE A 150 7.89 -23.74 -10.24
C PHE A 150 7.42 -22.30 -9.88
N VAL A 151 6.21 -21.93 -10.32
CA VAL A 151 5.65 -20.61 -9.98
C VAL A 151 5.32 -20.53 -8.48
N GLU A 152 4.78 -21.61 -7.92
CA GLU A 152 4.45 -21.64 -6.47
C GLU A 152 5.72 -21.59 -5.65
N GLU A 153 6.75 -22.37 -5.97
CA GLU A 153 8.07 -22.31 -5.33
C GLU A 153 8.69 -20.89 -5.40
N LYS A 154 8.62 -20.25 -6.58
CA LYS A 154 9.08 -18.88 -6.76
C LYS A 154 8.31 -17.88 -5.89
N LYS A 155 6.99 -18.06 -5.75
CA LYS A 155 6.17 -17.21 -4.88
C LYS A 155 6.54 -17.37 -3.41
N GLU A 156 6.78 -18.60 -2.96
CA GLU A 156 7.22 -18.86 -1.58
C GLU A 156 8.60 -18.28 -1.32
N SER A 157 9.56 -18.50 -2.22
CA SER A 157 10.89 -17.91 -2.14
C SER A 157 10.82 -16.38 -2.10
N ALA A 158 9.98 -15.76 -2.94
CA ALA A 158 9.78 -14.32 -2.96
C ALA A 158 9.19 -13.80 -1.65
N LYS A 159 8.25 -14.53 -1.03
CA LYS A 159 7.70 -14.18 0.30
C LYS A 159 8.78 -14.20 1.37
N VAL A 160 9.63 -15.22 1.39
CA VAL A 160 10.74 -15.34 2.35
C VAL A 160 11.74 -14.20 2.16
N GLN A 161 12.16 -13.93 0.92
CA GLN A 161 13.10 -12.84 0.61
C GLN A 161 12.52 -11.47 1.00
N LEU A 162 11.23 -11.24 0.73
CA LEU A 162 10.55 -10.00 1.09
C LEU A 162 10.47 -9.84 2.63
N ALA A 163 10.11 -10.92 3.34
CA ALA A 163 10.06 -10.92 4.81
C ALA A 163 11.44 -10.65 5.42
N TYR A 164 12.48 -11.28 4.90
CA TYR A 164 13.87 -11.04 5.33
C TYR A 164 14.29 -9.59 5.10
N TYR A 165 13.98 -9.03 3.93
CA TYR A 165 14.30 -7.64 3.62
C TYR A 165 13.53 -6.66 4.52
N GLN A 166 12.24 -6.90 4.75
CA GLN A 166 11.44 -6.09 5.67
C GLN A 166 11.97 -6.16 7.10
N HIS A 167 12.39 -7.35 7.56
CA HIS A 167 13.01 -7.52 8.87
C HIS A 167 14.34 -6.74 8.98
N LYS A 168 15.19 -6.81 7.96
CA LYS A 168 16.44 -6.04 7.90
C LYS A 168 16.22 -4.54 7.91
N LEU A 169 15.24 -4.04 7.15
CA LEU A 169 14.83 -2.64 7.18
C LEU A 169 14.31 -2.22 8.55
N LYS A 170 13.51 -3.08 9.20
CA LYS A 170 13.02 -2.85 10.55
C LYS A 170 14.16 -2.76 11.55
N GLN A 171 15.11 -3.68 11.52
CA GLN A 171 16.30 -3.64 12.39
C GLN A 171 17.09 -2.35 12.21
N GLY A 172 17.36 -1.93 10.96
CA GLY A 172 18.05 -0.68 10.68
C GLY A 172 17.26 0.56 11.14
N TYR A 173 15.95 0.52 11.06
CA TYR A 173 15.09 1.58 11.58
C TYR A 173 15.12 1.61 13.12
N ASP A 174 14.91 0.48 13.76
CA ASP A 174 14.84 0.36 15.22
C ASP A 174 16.18 0.75 15.87
N ALA A 175 17.32 0.45 15.23
CA ALA A 175 18.65 0.87 15.69
C ALA A 175 18.84 2.39 15.69
N ASN A 176 18.14 3.12 14.81
CA ASN A 176 18.21 4.58 14.70
C ASN A 176 17.09 5.31 15.46
N VAL A 177 16.08 4.61 15.92
CA VAL A 177 14.99 5.18 16.72
C VAL A 177 15.43 5.26 18.18
N LYS A 178 15.68 6.46 18.67
CA LYS A 178 15.77 6.69 20.12
C LYS A 178 14.38 6.40 20.70
N LEU A 179 14.24 5.27 21.35
CA LEU A 179 13.06 4.91 22.12
C LEU A 179 12.84 6.02 23.16
N ARG A 180 11.78 6.79 23.00
CA ARG A 180 11.26 7.63 24.07
C ARG A 180 10.29 6.75 24.85
N PRO A 181 10.61 6.32 26.05
CA PRO A 181 9.70 5.53 26.86
C PRO A 181 8.57 6.44 27.33
N LEU A 182 7.48 6.46 26.58
CA LEU A 182 6.23 7.02 27.01
C LEU A 182 5.51 5.93 27.79
N VAL A 183 5.03 6.27 28.99
CA VAL A 183 4.30 5.35 29.86
C VAL A 183 2.85 5.80 30.02
N PRO A 184 1.92 4.89 30.39
CA PRO A 184 0.58 5.28 30.76
C PRO A 184 0.60 6.37 31.83
N SER A 185 -0.31 7.33 31.73
CA SER A 185 -0.43 8.57 32.52
C SER A 185 0.46 9.74 32.07
N ASP A 186 1.43 9.54 31.16
CA ASP A 186 2.18 10.66 30.60
C ASP A 186 1.26 11.60 29.81
N LEU A 187 1.53 12.90 29.92
CA LEU A 187 0.89 13.93 29.11
C LEU A 187 1.71 14.16 27.84
N VAL A 188 1.03 14.16 26.69
CA VAL A 188 1.65 14.33 25.39
C VAL A 188 0.89 15.32 24.51
N LEU A 189 1.62 16.02 23.66
CA LEU A 189 1.04 16.74 22.53
C LEU A 189 0.99 15.80 21.33
N ARG A 190 -0.07 15.87 20.56
CA ARG A 190 -0.16 15.16 19.28
C ARG A 190 0.05 16.10 18.10
N LYS A 191 0.66 15.59 17.05
CA LYS A 191 0.89 16.34 15.81
C LYS A 191 -0.40 16.54 15.04
N VAL A 192 -0.73 17.76 14.65
CA VAL A 192 -1.87 18.07 13.79
C VAL A 192 -1.56 17.53 12.39
N LEU A 193 -2.31 16.51 11.96
CA LEU A 193 -2.17 15.91 10.62
C LEU A 193 -3.01 16.71 9.59
N GLY A 194 -2.62 16.65 8.32
CA GLY A 194 -3.19 17.49 7.26
C GLY A 194 -4.72 17.44 7.10
N THR A 195 -5.37 16.36 7.56
CA THR A 195 -6.83 16.20 7.57
C THR A 195 -7.54 16.95 8.69
N THR A 196 -6.82 17.31 9.74
CA THR A 196 -7.34 18.07 10.89
C THR A 196 -6.87 19.52 10.91
N LYS A 197 -5.97 19.92 9.99
CA LYS A 197 -5.59 21.32 9.83
C LYS A 197 -6.76 22.14 9.34
N ASN A 198 -7.22 23.04 10.18
CA ASN A 198 -8.21 24.03 9.79
C ASN A 198 -7.59 24.92 8.70
N LEU A 199 -8.09 24.82 7.46
CA LEU A 199 -7.61 25.59 6.32
C LEU A 199 -7.65 27.11 6.53
N ALA A 200 -8.48 27.58 7.48
CA ALA A 200 -8.60 28.97 7.87
C ALA A 200 -7.36 29.56 8.59
N TRP A 201 -6.48 28.72 9.15
CA TRP A 201 -5.35 29.18 9.95
C TRP A 201 -4.06 29.39 9.15
N GLY A 202 -4.06 29.07 7.86
CA GLY A 202 -2.94 29.32 6.95
C GLY A 202 -1.60 28.74 7.39
N LYS A 203 -0.51 29.43 7.09
CA LYS A 203 0.88 29.06 7.43
C LYS A 203 1.17 29.05 8.95
N HIS A 204 0.38 29.72 9.74
CA HIS A 204 0.56 29.88 11.20
C HIS A 204 -0.29 28.92 12.03
N GLY A 205 -0.94 27.94 11.42
CA GLY A 205 -1.71 26.92 12.13
C GLY A 205 -0.85 26.12 13.10
N LEU A 206 -1.41 25.77 14.25
CA LEU A 206 -0.76 24.96 15.26
C LEU A 206 -0.31 23.63 14.67
N ASN A 207 0.95 23.25 14.90
CA ASN A 207 1.50 21.98 14.47
C ASN A 207 1.27 20.86 15.50
N TRP A 208 0.96 21.23 16.72
CA TRP A 208 0.76 20.34 17.85
C TRP A 208 -0.50 20.76 18.61
N GLU A 209 -1.25 19.80 19.12
CA GLU A 209 -2.47 20.00 19.91
C GLU A 209 -2.46 19.10 21.15
N GLY A 210 -3.23 19.47 22.16
CA GLY A 210 -3.32 18.79 23.46
C GLY A 210 -3.16 19.74 24.64
N PRO A 211 -2.84 19.26 25.85
CA PRO A 211 -2.28 17.91 26.12
C PRO A 211 -3.32 16.78 26.12
N TYR A 212 -2.83 15.58 25.81
CA TYR A 212 -3.56 14.32 25.90
C TYR A 212 -2.86 13.40 26.90
N ARG A 213 -3.61 12.54 27.58
CA ARG A 213 -3.07 11.52 28.48
C ARG A 213 -2.93 10.19 27.76
N ILE A 214 -1.82 9.47 27.98
CA ILE A 214 -1.64 8.12 27.50
C ILE A 214 -2.43 7.16 28.39
N THR A 215 -3.35 6.38 27.80
CA THR A 215 -4.15 5.40 28.53
C THR A 215 -3.50 4.02 28.52
N SER A 216 -2.99 3.57 27.37
CA SER A 216 -2.37 2.27 27.23
C SER A 216 -1.45 2.18 26.02
N VAL A 217 -0.61 1.13 26.00
CA VAL A 217 0.28 0.81 24.88
C VAL A 217 -0.44 -0.16 23.94
N ALA A 218 -0.67 0.26 22.70
CA ALA A 218 -1.29 -0.58 21.67
C ALA A 218 -0.28 -1.56 21.05
N SER A 219 0.95 -1.10 20.82
CA SER A 219 2.10 -1.88 20.32
C SER A 219 3.37 -1.07 20.51
N ILE A 220 4.54 -1.64 20.18
CA ILE A 220 5.82 -0.93 20.26
C ILE A 220 5.76 0.39 19.48
N GLY A 221 5.82 1.51 20.20
CA GLY A 221 5.76 2.86 19.64
C GLY A 221 4.37 3.33 19.19
N ALA A 222 3.28 2.68 19.66
CA ALA A 222 1.91 3.12 19.44
C ALA A 222 1.11 3.13 20.74
N TYR A 223 0.40 4.21 20.97
CA TYR A 223 -0.25 4.54 22.25
C TYR A 223 -1.70 4.95 22.02
N PHE A 224 -2.60 4.51 22.93
CA PHE A 224 -3.94 5.06 23.01
C PHE A 224 -3.91 6.33 23.86
N LEU A 225 -4.71 7.31 23.46
CA LEU A 225 -4.78 8.63 24.07
C LEU A 225 -6.20 8.94 24.54
N GLU A 226 -6.32 9.74 25.57
CA GLU A 226 -7.55 10.41 25.99
C GLU A 226 -7.30 11.92 26.13
N ASP A 227 -8.33 12.72 25.96
CA ASP A 227 -8.25 14.15 26.27
C ASP A 227 -8.38 14.38 27.79
N LEU A 228 -8.26 15.64 28.24
CA LEU A 228 -8.38 15.98 29.65
C LEU A 228 -9.80 15.81 30.22
N ASP A 229 -10.80 15.68 29.34
CA ASP A 229 -12.20 15.44 29.67
C ASP A 229 -12.53 13.93 29.65
N GLU A 230 -11.50 13.07 29.66
CA GLU A 230 -11.60 11.58 29.65
C GLU A 230 -12.24 10.99 28.39
N HIS A 231 -12.32 11.74 27.28
CA HIS A 231 -12.78 11.19 26.02
C HIS A 231 -11.66 10.41 25.34
N VAL A 232 -11.86 9.12 25.16
CA VAL A 232 -10.90 8.23 24.53
C VAL A 232 -10.81 8.52 23.02
N ILE A 233 -9.60 8.73 22.53
CA ILE A 233 -9.35 8.84 21.09
C ILE A 233 -9.42 7.45 20.47
N PRO A 234 -10.31 7.21 19.49
CA PRO A 234 -10.68 5.88 19.05
C PRO A 234 -9.58 5.10 18.33
N ARG A 235 -8.37 5.67 18.17
CA ARG A 235 -7.27 5.07 17.41
C ARG A 235 -5.93 5.30 18.06
N PRO A 236 -5.00 4.30 18.01
CA PRO A 236 -3.68 4.49 18.58
C PRO A 236 -2.84 5.46 17.75
N TRP A 237 -1.94 6.18 18.42
CA TRP A 237 -1.04 7.16 17.85
C TRP A 237 0.40 6.66 17.88
N ASN A 238 1.13 6.88 16.78
CA ASN A 238 2.55 6.56 16.70
C ASN A 238 3.39 7.58 17.47
N VAL A 239 4.41 7.12 18.19
CA VAL A 239 5.34 7.95 18.98
C VAL A 239 5.98 9.09 18.19
N ASN A 240 6.18 8.93 16.88
CA ASN A 240 6.72 9.98 16.02
C ASN A 240 5.77 11.19 15.86
N ASN A 241 4.50 11.01 16.17
CA ASN A 241 3.48 12.04 16.14
C ASN A 241 3.09 12.50 17.56
N LEU A 242 3.84 12.09 18.56
CA LEU A 242 3.66 12.46 19.95
C LEU A 242 4.90 13.20 20.48
N LYS A 243 4.70 14.15 21.35
CA LYS A 243 5.74 14.89 22.04
C LYS A 243 5.37 15.00 23.51
N MET A 244 6.29 14.64 24.40
CA MET A 244 6.10 14.79 25.84
C MET A 244 5.71 16.23 26.16
N TYR A 245 4.69 16.39 26.98
CA TYR A 245 4.28 17.69 27.54
C TYR A 245 4.75 17.78 28.97
N TYR A 246 5.45 18.85 29.27
CA TYR A 246 5.92 19.19 30.61
C TYR A 246 5.19 20.45 31.06
N TYR A 247 4.67 20.45 32.25
CA TYR A 247 4.00 21.60 32.89
C TYR A 247 4.82 22.09 34.06
#